data_2be1c74ad446c592737bef8e7c9c22bc
#
_entry.id   2be1c74ad446c592737bef8e7c9c22bc
#
_cell.length_a   1.000
_cell.length_b   1.000
_cell.length_c   1.000
_cell.angle_alpha   90.00
_cell.angle_beta   90.00
_cell.angle_gamma   90.00
#
_symmetry.space_group_name_H-M   'P 1'
#
loop_
_entity.id
_entity.type
_entity.pdbx_description
1 polymer ?
#
loop_
_entity_poly.entity_id
_entity_poly.type
_entity_poly.pdbx_seq_one_letter_code
_entity_poly.pdbx_strand_id
1 'polypeptide(L)'
;MSYIRRIGRIACVLAWLACAWLGLAAAAPAAIALSGMVAATAAPRATTAAASGIEQFRFMSTSATSNTGPVIARGVFTAGGVEIVTSNTTGIFKFPNGTIKFSFSPPTGPTSFNPGTCLFTANQHGTNKLLSGTGRYAGISGHGKYRSHILAVAPRSHGKCDKTKPPVAFELLIIGVGPVHL
;
A
#
# COMPACT_ATOMS: atom_id res chain seq x y z
N MET A 1 -12.33 12.07 23.56
CA MET A 1 -10.90 11.73 23.29
C MET A 1 -10.69 10.34 22.65
N SER A 2 -11.72 9.50 22.56
CA SER A 2 -11.60 8.09 22.12
C SER A 2 -11.50 7.89 20.60
N TYR A 3 -12.12 8.73 19.76
CA TYR A 3 -12.20 8.52 18.30
C TYR A 3 -10.94 8.96 17.56
N ILE A 4 -10.27 10.02 18.01
CA ILE A 4 -9.01 10.50 17.39
C ILE A 4 -7.87 9.47 17.62
N ARG A 5 -7.90 8.74 18.75
CA ARG A 5 -7.00 7.59 18.95
C ARG A 5 -7.34 6.37 18.08
N ARG A 6 -8.58 6.30 17.55
CA ARG A 6 -9.01 5.22 16.65
C ARG A 6 -8.65 5.48 15.19
N ILE A 7 -8.48 6.73 14.74
CA ILE A 7 -7.99 7.02 13.37
C ILE A 7 -6.56 6.47 13.18
N GLY A 8 -5.73 6.47 14.24
CA GLY A 8 -4.44 5.77 14.24
C GLY A 8 -4.52 4.25 14.42
N ARG A 9 -5.73 3.70 14.70
CA ARG A 9 -5.96 2.27 14.96
C ARG A 9 -6.95 1.60 13.98
N ILE A 10 -7.50 2.34 13.00
CA ILE A 10 -8.50 1.80 12.04
C ILE A 10 -7.86 0.84 11.00
N ALA A 11 -6.55 0.68 11.00
CA ALA A 11 -5.90 -0.39 10.22
C ALA A 11 -6.01 -1.80 10.87
N CYS A 12 -6.77 -2.00 11.96
CA CYS A 12 -6.61 -3.21 12.79
C CYS A 12 -7.87 -4.04 13.07
N VAL A 13 -8.98 -3.90 12.35
CA VAL A 13 -10.13 -4.80 12.60
C VAL A 13 -10.79 -5.19 11.28
N LEU A 14 -10.26 -6.19 10.61
CA LEU A 14 -10.98 -7.14 9.76
C LEU A 14 -10.07 -8.34 9.45
N ALA A 15 -9.77 -9.13 10.47
CA ALA A 15 -9.32 -10.50 10.28
C ALA A 15 -10.24 -11.37 11.14
N TRP A 16 -11.14 -12.11 10.47
CA TRP A 16 -11.75 -13.37 10.92
C TRP A 16 -12.96 -13.63 10.06
N LEU A 17 -12.74 -14.36 8.97
CA LEU A 17 -13.71 -15.35 8.45
C LEU A 17 -12.95 -16.27 7.49
N ALA A 18 -12.39 -17.33 8.06
CA ALA A 18 -11.95 -18.49 7.31
C ALA A 18 -13.21 -19.28 6.91
N CYS A 19 -13.40 -19.53 5.62
CA CYS A 19 -14.25 -20.61 5.13
C CYS A 19 -13.41 -21.57 4.32
N ALA A 20 -13.30 -22.76 4.89
CA ALA A 20 -12.76 -23.95 4.27
C ALA A 20 -13.59 -24.37 3.06
N TRP A 21 -12.95 -24.65 1.93
CA TRP A 21 -13.51 -25.49 0.87
C TRP A 21 -12.56 -26.63 0.59
N LEU A 22 -13.08 -27.82 0.90
CA LEU A 22 -12.52 -29.14 0.62
C LEU A 22 -12.63 -29.46 -0.87
N GLY A 23 -11.56 -29.96 -1.41
CA GLY A 23 -11.35 -31.10 -2.27
C GLY A 23 -12.22 -31.33 -3.49
N LEU A 24 -11.55 -31.45 -4.66
CA LEU A 24 -11.84 -32.52 -5.63
C LEU A 24 -10.56 -32.82 -6.41
N ALA A 25 -10.04 -34.03 -6.23
CA ALA A 25 -8.97 -34.60 -7.03
C ALA A 25 -9.53 -35.01 -8.39
N ALA A 26 -8.97 -34.54 -9.49
CA ALA A 26 -9.20 -35.04 -10.83
C ALA A 26 -7.92 -35.66 -11.37
N ALA A 27 -7.97 -36.96 -11.64
CA ALA A 27 -6.90 -37.73 -12.26
C ALA A 27 -6.72 -37.32 -13.73
N ALA A 28 -5.48 -37.04 -14.13
CA ALA A 28 -5.11 -36.80 -15.52
C ALA A 28 -4.48 -38.09 -16.16
N PRO A 29 -4.84 -38.40 -17.41
CA PRO A 29 -4.24 -39.55 -18.12
C PRO A 29 -2.80 -39.23 -18.58
N ALA A 30 -1.92 -40.22 -18.48
CA ALA A 30 -0.55 -40.17 -18.95
C ALA A 30 -0.50 -40.16 -20.50
N ALA A 31 0.02 -39.07 -21.04
CA ALA A 31 0.40 -38.99 -22.45
C ALA A 31 1.91 -39.23 -22.58
N ILE A 32 2.27 -40.32 -23.28
CA ILE A 32 3.63 -40.66 -23.66
C ILE A 32 4.07 -39.68 -24.77
N ALA A 33 4.98 -38.74 -24.46
CA ALA A 33 5.58 -37.87 -25.46
C ALA A 33 6.98 -38.37 -25.83
N LEU A 34 7.17 -38.68 -27.12
CA LEU A 34 8.47 -39.02 -27.75
C LEU A 34 9.47 -37.87 -27.56
N SER A 35 10.64 -38.24 -27.06
CA SER A 35 11.77 -37.35 -26.86
C SER A 35 12.44 -36.99 -28.19
N GLY A 36 12.14 -35.80 -28.71
CA GLY A 36 13.00 -35.13 -29.68
C GLY A 36 13.93 -34.17 -28.93
N MET A 37 15.19 -34.51 -28.72
CA MET A 37 16.21 -33.62 -28.21
C MET A 37 16.55 -32.57 -29.27
N VAL A 38 15.84 -31.44 -29.26
CA VAL A 38 16.32 -30.23 -29.93
C VAL A 38 17.16 -29.50 -28.91
N ALA A 39 18.46 -29.43 -29.11
CA ALA A 39 19.34 -28.57 -28.31
C ALA A 39 18.93 -27.11 -28.54
N ALA A 40 18.14 -26.60 -27.63
CA ALA A 40 17.83 -25.18 -27.58
C ALA A 40 19.11 -24.46 -27.14
N THR A 41 19.79 -23.83 -28.09
CA THR A 41 20.83 -22.83 -27.80
C THR A 41 20.15 -21.72 -26.99
N ALA A 42 20.42 -21.69 -25.68
CA ALA A 42 19.96 -20.65 -24.81
C ALA A 42 20.49 -19.30 -25.33
N ALA A 43 19.59 -18.47 -25.86
CA ALA A 43 19.95 -17.11 -26.20
C ALA A 43 20.50 -16.40 -24.93
N PRO A 44 21.57 -15.61 -25.04
CA PRO A 44 22.13 -14.91 -23.91
C PRO A 44 21.02 -14.06 -23.28
N ARG A 45 20.70 -14.39 -22.04
CA ARG A 45 19.74 -13.63 -21.25
C ARG A 45 20.32 -12.23 -21.08
N ALA A 46 19.77 -11.25 -21.76
CA ALA A 46 20.16 -9.85 -21.56
C ALA A 46 20.04 -9.57 -20.06
N THR A 47 21.16 -9.43 -19.38
CA THR A 47 21.24 -8.93 -18.02
C THR A 47 20.80 -7.48 -18.08
N THR A 48 19.53 -7.23 -17.83
CA THR A 48 19.04 -5.86 -17.62
C THR A 48 19.85 -5.30 -16.45
N ALA A 49 20.65 -4.24 -16.70
CA ALA A 49 21.41 -3.59 -15.65
C ALA A 49 20.43 -3.20 -14.51
N ALA A 50 20.80 -3.53 -13.28
CA ALA A 50 19.98 -3.22 -12.12
C ALA A 50 19.74 -1.70 -12.08
N ALA A 51 18.50 -1.28 -12.19
CA ALA A 51 18.15 0.12 -12.15
C ALA A 51 18.13 0.58 -10.68
N SER A 52 18.81 1.68 -10.40
CA SER A 52 18.84 2.28 -9.07
C SER A 52 18.70 3.80 -9.14
N GLY A 53 18.10 4.39 -8.11
CA GLY A 53 17.88 5.82 -8.07
C GLY A 53 16.86 6.21 -7.00
N ILE A 54 16.39 7.43 -7.08
CA ILE A 54 15.32 7.91 -6.19
C ILE A 54 13.96 7.53 -6.78
N GLU A 55 13.12 6.95 -5.94
CA GLU A 55 11.73 6.64 -6.26
C GLU A 55 10.79 7.45 -5.37
N GLN A 56 9.69 7.93 -5.94
CA GLN A 56 8.59 8.56 -5.24
C GLN A 56 7.33 7.72 -5.39
N PHE A 57 6.70 7.41 -4.26
CA PHE A 57 5.36 6.80 -4.20
C PHE A 57 4.38 7.86 -3.68
N ARG A 58 3.30 8.08 -4.41
CA ARG A 58 2.21 8.99 -4.03
C ARG A 58 0.92 8.21 -3.89
N PHE A 59 0.40 8.14 -2.68
CA PHE A 59 -0.88 7.52 -2.35
C PHE A 59 -1.92 8.60 -2.03
N MET A 60 -3.17 8.34 -2.41
CA MET A 60 -4.31 9.22 -2.11
C MET A 60 -5.51 8.41 -1.67
N SER A 61 -6.29 8.93 -0.71
CA SER A 61 -7.57 8.35 -0.31
C SER A 61 -8.56 9.44 0.07
N THR A 62 -9.81 9.26 -0.31
CA THR A 62 -10.95 10.09 0.14
C THR A 62 -11.85 9.36 1.11
N SER A 63 -11.46 8.16 1.55
CA SER A 63 -12.20 7.34 2.51
C SER A 63 -11.42 7.18 3.81
N ALA A 64 -12.03 7.53 4.92
CA ALA A 64 -11.46 7.35 6.25
C ALA A 64 -11.50 5.89 6.74
N THR A 65 -12.25 5.02 6.07
CA THR A 65 -12.45 3.61 6.46
C THR A 65 -11.84 2.62 5.51
N SER A 66 -11.43 3.04 4.31
CA SER A 66 -10.77 2.17 3.35
C SER A 66 -9.29 2.00 3.69
N ASN A 67 -8.80 0.78 3.60
CA ASN A 67 -7.38 0.44 3.66
C ASN A 67 -6.73 0.38 2.27
N THR A 68 -7.45 0.80 1.22
CA THR A 68 -6.99 0.78 -0.16
C THR A 68 -7.17 2.15 -0.82
N GLY A 69 -6.30 2.46 -1.78
CA GLY A 69 -6.40 3.66 -2.60
C GLY A 69 -5.42 3.66 -3.77
N PRO A 70 -5.58 4.58 -4.72
CA PRO A 70 -4.66 4.71 -5.84
C PRO A 70 -3.26 5.09 -5.38
N VAL A 71 -2.25 4.52 -6.03
CA VAL A 71 -0.84 4.85 -5.86
C VAL A 71 -0.18 5.09 -7.20
N ILE A 72 0.70 6.08 -7.25
CA ILE A 72 1.57 6.39 -8.39
C ILE A 72 3.01 6.27 -7.93
N ALA A 73 3.81 5.51 -8.67
CA ALA A 73 5.26 5.42 -8.53
C ALA A 73 5.93 6.21 -9.66
N ARG A 74 6.99 6.96 -9.34
CA ARG A 74 7.75 7.77 -10.30
C ARG A 74 9.21 7.92 -9.88
N GLY A 75 10.13 7.55 -10.77
CA GLY A 75 11.58 7.64 -10.55
C GLY A 75 12.30 6.53 -11.31
N VAL A 76 12.81 5.54 -10.60
CA VAL A 76 13.47 4.35 -11.17
C VAL A 76 12.53 3.61 -12.12
N PHE A 77 11.25 3.63 -11.83
CA PHE A 77 10.18 3.20 -12.72
C PHE A 77 8.97 4.14 -12.62
N THR A 78 8.06 4.03 -13.59
CA THR A 78 6.79 4.76 -13.56
C THR A 78 5.66 3.75 -13.65
N ALA A 79 4.75 3.78 -12.68
CA ALA A 79 3.59 2.90 -12.63
C ALA A 79 2.44 3.54 -11.86
N GLY A 80 1.21 3.25 -12.30
CA GLY A 80 -0.01 3.50 -11.54
C GLY A 80 -0.57 2.19 -11.03
N GLY A 81 -1.15 2.18 -9.83
CA GLY A 81 -1.67 0.98 -9.22
C GLY A 81 -2.53 1.27 -7.99
N VAL A 82 -2.62 0.27 -7.13
CA VAL A 82 -3.38 0.32 -5.89
C VAL A 82 -2.47 -0.02 -4.71
N GLU A 83 -2.49 0.81 -3.68
CA GLU A 83 -1.95 0.49 -2.37
C GLU A 83 -3.01 -0.23 -1.54
N ILE A 84 -2.60 -1.25 -0.80
CA ILE A 84 -3.40 -1.97 0.18
C ILE A 84 -2.60 -2.00 1.47
N VAL A 85 -3.10 -1.34 2.51
CA VAL A 85 -2.54 -1.44 3.87
C VAL A 85 -3.01 -2.76 4.47
N THR A 86 -2.08 -3.64 4.79
CA THR A 86 -2.35 -5.00 5.28
C THR A 86 -2.26 -5.12 6.80
N SER A 87 -1.57 -4.18 7.44
CA SER A 87 -1.48 -4.08 8.90
C SER A 87 -1.12 -2.63 9.31
N ASN A 88 -0.93 -2.40 10.61
CA ASN A 88 -0.51 -1.08 11.12
C ASN A 88 0.88 -0.62 10.65
N THR A 89 1.68 -1.52 10.09
CA THR A 89 3.07 -1.26 9.72
C THR A 89 3.46 -1.88 8.38
N THR A 90 2.54 -2.49 7.65
CA THR A 90 2.83 -3.14 6.38
C THR A 90 1.76 -2.86 5.33
N GLY A 91 2.17 -2.87 4.07
CA GLY A 91 1.29 -2.73 2.93
C GLY A 91 1.85 -3.41 1.67
N ILE A 92 1.04 -3.37 0.63
CA ILE A 92 1.35 -3.90 -0.68
C ILE A 92 0.96 -2.85 -1.72
N PHE A 93 1.89 -2.49 -2.61
CA PHE A 93 1.57 -1.84 -3.87
C PHE A 93 1.30 -2.91 -4.92
N LYS A 94 0.13 -2.85 -5.56
CA LYS A 94 -0.24 -3.68 -6.72
C LYS A 94 -0.16 -2.83 -7.98
N PHE A 95 0.78 -3.15 -8.85
CA PHE A 95 0.94 -2.56 -10.16
C PHE A 95 0.63 -3.58 -11.26
N PRO A 96 0.37 -3.18 -12.53
CA PRO A 96 0.04 -4.12 -13.60
C PRO A 96 1.08 -5.23 -13.81
N ASN A 97 2.36 -4.95 -13.55
CA ASN A 97 3.48 -5.87 -13.84
C ASN A 97 4.03 -6.58 -12.59
N GLY A 98 3.34 -6.53 -11.46
CA GLY A 98 3.76 -7.18 -10.22
C GLY A 98 3.38 -6.40 -8.97
N THR A 99 3.87 -6.88 -7.84
CA THR A 99 3.57 -6.29 -6.54
C THR A 99 4.84 -5.91 -5.80
N ILE A 100 4.75 -4.96 -4.87
CA ILE A 100 5.83 -4.59 -3.95
C ILE A 100 5.27 -4.64 -2.54
N LYS A 101 5.86 -5.44 -1.65
CA LYS A 101 5.59 -5.43 -0.22
C LYS A 101 6.46 -4.38 0.45
N PHE A 102 5.88 -3.62 1.36
CA PHE A 102 6.62 -2.61 2.13
C PHE A 102 6.21 -2.61 3.59
N SER A 103 7.08 -2.07 4.43
CA SER A 103 6.78 -1.72 5.81
C SER A 103 6.95 -0.22 6.03
N PHE A 104 6.29 0.28 7.07
CA PHE A 104 6.39 1.69 7.47
C PHE A 104 6.33 1.83 8.99
N SER A 105 7.00 2.86 9.52
CA SER A 105 6.90 3.22 10.93
C SER A 105 5.54 3.86 11.22
N PRO A 106 5.03 3.76 12.46
CA PRO A 106 3.88 4.55 12.86
C PRO A 106 4.12 6.04 12.59
N PRO A 107 3.11 6.76 12.03
CA PRO A 107 3.25 8.18 11.74
C PRO A 107 3.33 9.01 13.02
N THR A 108 4.18 10.03 12.99
CA THR A 108 4.36 11.02 14.05
C THR A 108 4.24 12.43 13.48
N GLY A 109 3.75 13.37 14.29
CA GLY A 109 3.63 14.76 13.85
C GLY A 109 2.44 15.48 14.44
N PRO A 110 2.33 16.79 14.19
CA PRO A 110 1.28 17.61 14.76
C PRO A 110 -0.10 17.29 14.19
N THR A 111 -1.10 17.42 15.07
CA THR A 111 -2.51 17.33 14.71
C THR A 111 -3.24 18.53 15.29
N SER A 112 -4.27 19.02 14.61
CA SER A 112 -5.12 20.10 15.09
C SER A 112 -6.59 19.80 14.83
N PHE A 113 -7.45 20.46 15.59
CA PHE A 113 -8.90 20.41 15.41
C PHE A 113 -9.51 21.78 15.63
N ASN A 114 -10.24 22.27 14.64
CA ASN A 114 -10.99 23.52 14.73
C ASN A 114 -12.47 23.23 15.07
N PRO A 115 -12.94 23.59 16.27
CA PRO A 115 -14.34 23.33 16.68
C PRO A 115 -15.35 24.20 15.94
N GLY A 116 -14.94 25.34 15.40
CA GLY A 116 -15.81 26.22 14.62
C GLY A 116 -16.17 25.64 13.26
N THR A 117 -15.24 24.96 12.61
CA THR A 117 -15.42 24.34 11.28
C THR A 117 -15.54 22.82 11.32
N CYS A 118 -15.35 22.19 12.48
CA CYS A 118 -15.24 20.74 12.67
C CYS A 118 -14.09 20.09 11.87
N LEU A 119 -13.11 20.89 11.44
CA LEU A 119 -11.99 20.44 10.64
C LEU A 119 -10.89 19.84 11.54
N PHE A 120 -10.52 18.62 11.27
CA PHE A 120 -9.30 17.96 11.75
C PHE A 120 -8.22 18.04 10.68
N THR A 121 -7.00 18.38 11.08
CA THR A 121 -5.82 18.33 10.21
C THR A 121 -4.71 17.54 10.90
N ALA A 122 -3.92 16.79 10.12
CA ALA A 122 -2.70 16.16 10.60
C ALA A 122 -1.61 16.26 9.53
N ASN A 123 -0.42 16.68 9.97
CA ASN A 123 0.80 16.66 9.17
C ASN A 123 1.77 15.70 9.85
N GLN A 124 1.95 14.54 9.26
CA GLN A 124 2.71 13.47 9.88
C GLN A 124 3.83 12.99 8.98
N HIS A 125 4.79 12.32 9.56
CA HIS A 125 5.94 11.75 8.85
C HIS A 125 6.37 10.44 9.50
N GLY A 126 7.16 9.67 8.75
CA GLY A 126 7.75 8.43 9.18
C GLY A 126 8.75 7.90 8.16
N THR A 127 9.14 6.66 8.34
CA THR A 127 10.05 5.93 7.45
C THR A 127 9.35 4.75 6.81
N ASN A 128 9.80 4.35 5.62
CA ASN A 128 9.34 3.17 4.93
C ASN A 128 10.52 2.32 4.43
N LYS A 129 10.27 1.04 4.20
CA LYS A 129 11.23 0.09 3.65
C LYS A 129 10.50 -0.83 2.67
N LEU A 130 11.07 -1.02 1.48
CA LEU A 130 10.63 -2.04 0.53
C LEU A 130 11.18 -3.39 0.97
N LEU A 131 10.33 -4.39 1.08
CA LEU A 131 10.67 -5.70 1.65
C LEU A 131 10.92 -6.75 0.57
N SER A 132 10.08 -6.76 -0.45
CA SER A 132 10.16 -7.70 -1.57
C SER A 132 9.26 -7.25 -2.70
N GLY A 133 9.49 -7.81 -3.89
CA GLY A 133 8.63 -7.61 -5.06
C GLY A 133 8.40 -8.89 -5.84
N THR A 134 7.42 -8.84 -6.73
CA THR A 134 7.10 -9.91 -7.68
C THR A 134 7.04 -9.37 -9.11
N GLY A 135 7.06 -10.26 -10.10
CA GLY A 135 7.01 -9.87 -11.51
C GLY A 135 8.18 -8.97 -11.88
N ARG A 136 7.90 -7.81 -12.50
CA ARG A 136 8.92 -6.84 -12.90
C ARG A 136 9.70 -6.26 -11.69
N TYR A 137 9.13 -6.34 -10.49
CA TYR A 137 9.72 -5.77 -9.26
C TYR A 137 10.43 -6.83 -8.42
N ALA A 138 10.69 -8.04 -8.97
CA ALA A 138 11.42 -9.08 -8.26
C ALA A 138 12.83 -8.59 -7.91
N GLY A 139 13.23 -8.75 -6.65
CA GLY A 139 14.52 -8.28 -6.16
C GLY A 139 14.53 -6.82 -5.66
N ILE A 140 13.43 -6.07 -5.82
CA ILE A 140 13.35 -4.68 -5.37
C ILE A 140 13.73 -4.55 -3.90
N SER A 141 14.52 -3.54 -3.60
CA SER A 141 14.88 -3.12 -2.25
C SER A 141 14.97 -1.61 -2.17
N GLY A 142 14.86 -1.08 -0.97
CA GLY A 142 14.94 0.36 -0.77
C GLY A 142 14.40 0.78 0.61
N HIS A 143 14.68 1.99 0.96
CA HIS A 143 14.15 2.62 2.18
C HIS A 143 13.96 4.11 1.93
N GLY A 144 13.09 4.74 2.72
CA GLY A 144 12.80 6.14 2.49
C GLY A 144 12.13 6.79 3.69
N LYS A 145 11.73 8.02 3.48
CA LYS A 145 10.88 8.79 4.39
C LYS A 145 9.55 9.03 3.73
N TYR A 146 8.50 9.08 4.51
CA TYR A 146 7.20 9.51 4.01
C TYR A 146 6.68 10.71 4.81
N ARG A 147 5.81 11.48 4.17
CA ARG A 147 4.98 12.52 4.77
C ARG A 147 3.52 12.20 4.44
N SER A 148 2.64 12.42 5.41
CA SER A 148 1.21 12.33 5.20
C SER A 148 0.51 13.62 5.61
N HIS A 149 -0.48 14.00 4.82
CA HIS A 149 -1.39 15.09 5.10
C HIS A 149 -2.81 14.56 5.17
N ILE A 150 -3.50 14.83 6.27
CA ILE A 150 -4.87 14.39 6.50
C ILE A 150 -5.75 15.60 6.73
N LEU A 151 -6.86 15.65 6.02
CA LEU A 151 -7.98 16.56 6.26
C LEU A 151 -9.23 15.72 6.53
N ALA A 152 -9.96 16.04 7.60
CA ALA A 152 -11.21 15.36 7.90
C ALA A 152 -12.21 16.33 8.52
N VAL A 153 -13.45 16.32 8.04
CA VAL A 153 -14.53 17.15 8.60
C VAL A 153 -15.47 16.26 9.38
N ALA A 154 -15.54 16.46 10.69
CA ALA A 154 -16.50 15.74 11.52
C ALA A 154 -17.93 16.25 11.26
N PRO A 155 -18.94 15.35 11.28
CA PRO A 155 -20.34 15.79 11.20
C PRO A 155 -20.73 16.65 12.39
N ARG A 156 -21.79 17.42 12.24
CA ARG A 156 -22.39 18.17 13.34
C ARG A 156 -23.59 17.42 13.90
N SER A 157 -23.72 17.43 15.22
CA SER A 157 -24.91 16.96 15.93
C SER A 157 -25.27 17.98 17.01
N HIS A 158 -26.51 18.47 17.03
CA HIS A 158 -27.00 19.52 17.97
C HIS A 158 -26.06 20.73 17.99
N GLY A 159 -25.62 21.21 16.83
CA GLY A 159 -24.74 22.39 16.70
C GLY A 159 -23.28 22.17 17.07
N LYS A 160 -22.88 20.99 17.56
CA LYS A 160 -21.51 20.63 17.95
C LYS A 160 -20.88 19.61 17.00
N CYS A 161 -19.56 19.62 16.89
CA CYS A 161 -18.83 18.62 16.10
C CYS A 161 -18.90 17.25 16.77
N ASP A 162 -19.41 16.25 16.05
CA ASP A 162 -19.51 14.88 16.54
C ASP A 162 -18.29 14.06 16.06
N LYS A 163 -17.27 13.98 16.91
CA LYS A 163 -16.03 13.23 16.64
C LYS A 163 -16.18 11.71 16.81
N THR A 164 -17.37 11.23 17.17
CA THR A 164 -17.62 9.80 17.37
C THR A 164 -18.08 9.12 16.09
N LYS A 165 -18.56 9.89 15.14
CA LYS A 165 -19.03 9.43 13.82
C LYS A 165 -17.94 9.54 12.77
N PRO A 166 -18.03 8.74 11.68
CA PRO A 166 -17.16 8.90 10.52
C PRO A 166 -17.21 10.33 9.97
N PRO A 167 -16.10 10.87 9.47
CA PRO A 167 -16.07 12.18 8.86
C PRO A 167 -16.98 12.25 7.63
N VAL A 168 -17.60 13.41 7.41
CA VAL A 168 -18.42 13.69 6.22
C VAL A 168 -17.59 14.07 5.01
N ALA A 169 -16.34 14.47 5.22
CA ALA A 169 -15.33 14.66 4.20
C ALA A 169 -13.99 14.20 4.73
N PHE A 170 -13.20 13.55 3.87
CA PHE A 170 -11.90 13.00 4.21
C PHE A 170 -10.96 13.10 3.02
N GLU A 171 -9.73 13.49 3.28
CA GLU A 171 -8.63 13.45 2.35
C GLU A 171 -7.37 12.96 3.07
N LEU A 172 -6.67 12.03 2.45
CA LEU A 172 -5.35 11.56 2.86
C LEU A 172 -4.44 11.58 1.64
N LEU A 173 -3.33 12.29 1.77
CA LEU A 173 -2.22 12.27 0.83
C LEU A 173 -0.98 11.74 1.54
N ILE A 174 -0.35 10.70 1.00
CA ILE A 174 0.95 10.21 1.47
C ILE A 174 1.96 10.32 0.33
N ILE A 175 3.14 10.86 0.62
CA ILE A 175 4.26 10.93 -0.31
C ILE A 175 5.46 10.28 0.35
N GLY A 176 5.88 9.12 -0.17
CA GLY A 176 7.11 8.41 0.20
C GLY A 176 8.21 8.69 -0.81
N VAL A 177 9.43 8.95 -0.35
CA VAL A 177 10.59 9.21 -1.22
C VAL A 177 11.81 8.53 -0.63
N GLY A 178 12.60 7.85 -1.48
CA GLY A 178 13.85 7.23 -1.07
C GLY A 178 14.59 6.52 -2.19
N PRO A 179 15.82 6.08 -1.92
CA PRO A 179 16.58 5.26 -2.86
C PRO A 179 15.95 3.89 -3.03
N VAL A 180 15.91 3.43 -4.28
CA VAL A 180 15.39 2.13 -4.70
C VAL A 180 16.39 1.46 -5.63
N HIS A 181 16.55 0.16 -5.48
CA HIS A 181 17.28 -0.76 -6.35
C HIS A 181 16.30 -1.80 -6.88
N LEU A 182 16.32 -2.00 -8.18
CA LEU A 182 15.43 -2.91 -8.91
C LEU A 182 16.23 -3.94 -9.68
#